data_a47e2cd008e5457d0ae5b3904e0fd746
#
_entry.id   a47e2cd008e5457d0ae5b3904e0fd746
#
_cell.length_a   1.000
_cell.length_b   1.000
_cell.length_c   1.000
_cell.angle_alpha   90.00
_cell.angle_beta   90.00
_cell.angle_gamma   90.00
#
_symmetry.space_group_name_H-M   'P 1'
#
loop_
_entity.id
_entity.type
_entity.pdbx_description
1 polymer ?
#
loop_
_entity_poly.entity_id
_entity_poly.type
_entity_poly.pdbx_seq_one_letter_code
_entity_poly.pdbx_strand_id
1 'polypeptide(L)'
;MTNRSLAIVTLAILALTVPVQMLAQQNNKAEKEIRAVIAQLSQANIKAGADAVVIFEKYLADDFVRIPPNGAVFTKSDVVNANRTAKSGLEAQDLSDIKIRIYGNTAVVTGILNSKGQSPLGYGAVQQSRWTRVFVKRGGNWQCVLYQNTPIKQ
;
A
#
# COMPACT_ATOMS: atom_id res chain seq x y z
N MET A 1 1.03 -43.68 40.16
CA MET A 1 -0.08 -42.80 39.68
C MET A 1 0.44 -41.43 39.22
N THR A 2 1.57 -41.34 38.49
CA THR A 2 2.24 -40.05 38.21
C THR A 2 2.49 -39.74 36.74
N ASN A 3 2.13 -40.58 35.80
CA ASN A 3 2.47 -40.36 34.37
C ASN A 3 1.33 -39.77 33.50
N ARG A 4 0.11 -39.66 34.02
CA ARG A 4 -1.03 -39.11 33.24
C ARG A 4 -1.11 -37.58 33.26
N SER A 5 -0.64 -36.96 34.35
CA SER A 5 -0.70 -35.48 34.49
C SER A 5 0.36 -34.76 33.67
N LEU A 6 1.55 -35.37 33.44
CA LEU A 6 2.61 -34.74 32.65
C LEU A 6 2.28 -34.72 31.13
N ALA A 7 1.61 -35.74 30.63
CA ALA A 7 1.22 -35.81 29.21
C ALA A 7 0.18 -34.77 28.82
N ILE A 8 -0.73 -34.41 29.73
CA ILE A 8 -1.76 -33.38 29.48
C ILE A 8 -1.18 -31.98 29.43
N VAL A 9 -0.18 -31.67 30.26
CA VAL A 9 0.48 -30.37 30.31
C VAL A 9 1.30 -30.12 29.04
N THR A 10 1.99 -31.15 28.55
CA THR A 10 2.82 -31.06 27.32
C THR A 10 1.96 -30.85 26.07
N LEU A 11 0.78 -31.47 25.99
CA LEU A 11 -0.15 -31.31 24.87
C LEU A 11 -0.79 -29.90 24.83
N ALA A 12 -1.06 -29.29 25.99
CA ALA A 12 -1.64 -27.96 26.11
C ALA A 12 -0.65 -26.84 25.66
N ILE A 13 0.66 -27.03 25.90
CA ILE A 13 1.68 -26.07 25.49
C ILE A 13 1.91 -26.11 23.97
N LEU A 14 1.82 -27.27 23.34
CA LEU A 14 1.97 -27.39 21.88
C LEU A 14 0.81 -26.77 21.12
N ALA A 15 -0.41 -26.78 21.66
CA ALA A 15 -1.61 -26.17 21.04
C ALA A 15 -1.59 -24.64 21.05
N LEU A 16 -0.85 -24.01 21.96
CA LEU A 16 -0.77 -22.53 22.09
C LEU A 16 0.28 -21.90 21.16
N THR A 17 1.24 -22.64 20.63
CA THR A 17 2.31 -22.10 19.78
C THR A 17 1.94 -22.06 18.30
N VAL A 18 1.03 -22.90 17.86
CA VAL A 18 0.59 -23.01 16.45
C VAL A 18 -0.07 -21.71 15.94
N PRO A 19 -0.98 -21.03 16.66
CA PRO A 19 -1.64 -19.83 16.15
C PRO A 19 -0.70 -18.63 15.97
N VAL A 20 0.35 -18.49 16.79
CA VAL A 20 1.30 -17.36 16.69
C VAL A 20 2.18 -17.47 15.44
N GLN A 21 2.64 -18.67 15.12
CA GLN A 21 3.44 -18.92 13.90
C GLN A 21 2.61 -18.72 12.63
N MET A 22 1.35 -19.13 12.61
CA MET A 22 0.45 -18.90 11.48
C MET A 22 0.19 -17.41 11.25
N LEU A 23 -0.04 -16.62 12.30
CA LEU A 23 -0.21 -15.17 12.21
C LEU A 23 1.05 -14.47 11.68
N ALA A 24 2.23 -14.84 12.14
CA ALA A 24 3.49 -14.29 11.66
C ALA A 24 3.71 -14.62 10.17
N GLN A 25 3.43 -15.83 9.74
CA GLN A 25 3.54 -16.25 8.35
C GLN A 25 2.53 -15.53 7.44
N GLN A 26 1.29 -15.34 7.92
CA GLN A 26 0.26 -14.59 7.22
C GLN A 26 0.63 -13.12 7.05
N ASN A 27 1.20 -12.49 8.08
CA ASN A 27 1.66 -11.11 8.02
C ASN A 27 2.84 -10.94 7.04
N ASN A 28 3.79 -11.88 7.03
CA ASN A 28 4.91 -11.86 6.08
C ASN A 28 4.44 -12.00 4.63
N LYS A 29 3.43 -12.84 4.37
CA LYS A 29 2.82 -12.96 3.04
C LYS A 29 2.12 -11.67 2.64
N ALA A 30 1.30 -11.11 3.54
CA ALA A 30 0.58 -9.87 3.31
C ALA A 30 1.53 -8.69 3.04
N GLU A 31 2.64 -8.58 3.78
CA GLU A 31 3.65 -7.56 3.55
C GLU A 31 4.26 -7.66 2.15
N LYS A 32 4.63 -8.86 1.69
CA LYS A 32 5.15 -9.08 0.33
C LYS A 32 4.12 -8.67 -0.74
N GLU A 33 2.86 -9.05 -0.56
CA GLU A 33 1.77 -8.69 -1.47
C GLU A 33 1.61 -7.17 -1.55
N ILE A 34 1.59 -6.46 -0.41
CA ILE A 34 1.45 -5.00 -0.35
C ILE A 34 2.65 -4.30 -0.99
N ARG A 35 3.89 -4.75 -0.74
CA ARG A 35 5.09 -4.21 -1.39
C ARG A 35 5.02 -4.33 -2.91
N ALA A 36 4.53 -5.46 -3.42
CA ALA A 36 4.34 -5.65 -4.86
C ALA A 36 3.30 -4.68 -5.42
N VAL A 37 2.16 -4.47 -4.73
CA VAL A 37 1.16 -3.48 -5.14
C VAL A 37 1.73 -2.06 -5.15
N ILE A 38 2.51 -1.68 -4.12
CA ILE A 38 3.16 -0.37 -4.04
C ILE A 38 4.10 -0.16 -5.23
N ALA A 39 4.91 -1.16 -5.59
CA ALA A 39 5.81 -1.09 -6.73
C ALA A 39 5.05 -0.89 -8.05
N GLN A 40 3.96 -1.63 -8.26
CA GLN A 40 3.11 -1.48 -9.45
C GLN A 40 2.49 -0.07 -9.54
N LEU A 41 1.91 0.42 -8.44
CA LEU A 41 1.34 1.77 -8.38
C LEU A 41 2.39 2.86 -8.60
N SER A 42 3.62 2.66 -8.11
CA SER A 42 4.73 3.59 -8.33
C SER A 42 5.13 3.65 -9.80
N GLN A 43 5.25 2.50 -10.44
CA GLN A 43 5.55 2.41 -11.88
C GLN A 43 4.44 3.04 -12.74
N ALA A 44 3.18 2.85 -12.37
CA ALA A 44 2.04 3.45 -13.05
C ALA A 44 2.08 4.99 -12.98
N ASN A 45 2.47 5.57 -11.83
CA ASN A 45 2.63 7.02 -11.69
C ASN A 45 3.73 7.62 -12.61
N ILE A 46 4.75 6.83 -12.94
CA ILE A 46 5.84 7.26 -13.84
C ILE A 46 5.40 7.10 -15.31
N LYS A 47 4.82 5.96 -15.66
CA LYS A 47 4.51 5.62 -17.05
C LYS A 47 3.35 6.42 -17.62
N ALA A 48 2.27 6.63 -16.83
CA ALA A 48 0.98 7.11 -17.31
C ALA A 48 0.43 6.29 -18.51
N GLY A 49 -0.62 6.77 -19.16
CA GLY A 49 -1.20 6.10 -20.33
C GLY A 49 -2.00 4.84 -20.02
N ALA A 50 -2.32 4.06 -21.05
CA ALA A 50 -3.20 2.89 -20.96
C ALA A 50 -2.70 1.81 -19.98
N ASP A 51 -1.41 1.55 -19.94
CA ASP A 51 -0.83 0.55 -19.04
C ASP A 51 -0.99 0.97 -17.56
N ALA A 52 -0.83 2.27 -17.28
CA ALA A 52 -1.06 2.81 -15.94
C ALA A 52 -2.52 2.70 -15.52
N VAL A 53 -3.45 2.94 -16.46
CA VAL A 53 -4.90 2.79 -16.21
C VAL A 53 -5.24 1.37 -15.75
N VAL A 54 -4.71 0.34 -16.39
CA VAL A 54 -4.93 -1.07 -16.01
C VAL A 54 -4.48 -1.32 -14.56
N ILE A 55 -3.34 -0.76 -14.16
CA ILE A 55 -2.82 -0.90 -12.80
C ILE A 55 -3.67 -0.15 -11.79
N PHE A 56 -4.09 1.08 -12.11
CA PHE A 56 -4.95 1.88 -11.22
C PHE A 56 -6.32 1.23 -11.05
N GLU A 57 -6.95 0.76 -12.12
CA GLU A 57 -8.24 0.04 -12.04
C GLU A 57 -8.15 -1.20 -11.15
N LYS A 58 -7.06 -1.94 -11.22
CA LYS A 58 -6.83 -3.16 -10.43
C LYS A 58 -6.58 -2.88 -8.96
N TYR A 59 -5.75 -1.90 -8.64
CA TYR A 59 -5.21 -1.73 -7.29
C TYR A 59 -5.75 -0.55 -6.50
N LEU A 60 -6.48 0.37 -7.14
CA LEU A 60 -7.25 1.38 -6.41
C LEU A 60 -8.66 0.84 -6.14
N ALA A 61 -9.11 0.94 -4.90
CA ALA A 61 -10.48 0.59 -4.53
C ALA A 61 -11.48 1.61 -5.12
N ASP A 62 -12.75 1.23 -5.26
CA ASP A 62 -13.77 2.13 -5.83
C ASP A 62 -14.03 3.35 -4.94
N ASP A 63 -13.81 3.19 -3.63
CA ASP A 63 -13.86 4.24 -2.62
C ASP A 63 -12.49 4.92 -2.35
N PHE A 64 -11.55 4.80 -3.29
CA PHE A 64 -10.22 5.39 -3.18
C PHE A 64 -10.25 6.91 -3.11
N VAL A 65 -9.41 7.46 -2.20
CA VAL A 65 -9.15 8.88 -2.05
C VAL A 65 -7.66 9.18 -2.19
N ARG A 66 -7.32 10.15 -3.02
CA ARG A 66 -5.99 10.72 -3.18
C ARG A 66 -5.95 12.14 -2.63
N ILE A 67 -5.04 12.44 -1.72
CA ILE A 67 -4.79 13.79 -1.18
C ILE A 67 -3.33 14.16 -1.45
N PRO A 68 -3.03 14.93 -2.51
CA PRO A 68 -1.70 15.43 -2.79
C PRO A 68 -1.30 16.58 -1.85
N PRO A 69 -0.02 17.07 -1.94
CA PRO A 69 0.51 18.09 -1.04
C PRO A 69 -0.23 19.43 -1.04
N ASN A 70 -0.96 19.74 -2.12
CA ASN A 70 -1.76 20.95 -2.23
C ASN A 70 -3.15 20.87 -1.57
N GLY A 71 -3.48 19.72 -0.94
CA GLY A 71 -4.74 19.51 -0.25
C GLY A 71 -5.95 19.20 -1.14
N ALA A 72 -5.79 19.13 -2.46
CA ALA A 72 -6.87 18.70 -3.35
C ALA A 72 -7.31 17.26 -3.03
N VAL A 73 -8.54 16.90 -3.40
CA VAL A 73 -9.08 15.55 -3.21
C VAL A 73 -9.43 14.98 -4.57
N PHE A 74 -8.90 13.80 -4.87
CA PHE A 74 -9.17 13.07 -6.11
C PHE A 74 -9.68 11.68 -5.80
N THR A 75 -10.62 11.21 -6.61
CA THR A 75 -11.18 9.87 -6.61
C THR A 75 -10.38 8.92 -7.50
N LYS A 76 -10.70 7.62 -7.47
CA LYS A 76 -10.19 6.63 -8.43
C LYS A 76 -10.48 7.09 -9.87
N SER A 77 -11.70 7.54 -10.14
CA SER A 77 -12.12 8.00 -11.47
C SER A 77 -11.27 9.16 -11.98
N ASP A 78 -10.92 10.13 -11.10
CA ASP A 78 -10.06 11.25 -11.47
C ASP A 78 -8.66 10.77 -11.84
N VAL A 79 -8.08 9.85 -11.05
CA VAL A 79 -6.76 9.26 -11.33
C VAL A 79 -6.77 8.52 -12.66
N VAL A 80 -7.76 7.66 -12.89
CA VAL A 80 -7.89 6.86 -14.11
C VAL A 80 -8.06 7.76 -15.33
N ASN A 81 -8.99 8.73 -15.27
CA ASN A 81 -9.28 9.62 -16.40
C ASN A 81 -8.10 10.52 -16.74
N ALA A 82 -7.42 11.10 -15.74
CA ALA A 82 -6.22 11.90 -15.98
C ALA A 82 -5.10 11.09 -16.65
N ASN A 83 -4.93 9.83 -16.28
CA ASN A 83 -3.91 8.97 -16.88
C ASN A 83 -4.29 8.42 -18.26
N ARG A 84 -5.59 8.30 -18.56
CA ARG A 84 -6.06 7.76 -19.85
C ARG A 84 -5.56 8.56 -21.06
N THR A 85 -5.48 9.87 -20.93
CA THR A 85 -5.06 10.80 -21.98
C THR A 85 -3.64 11.34 -21.80
N ALA A 86 -3.01 11.07 -20.66
CA ALA A 86 -1.67 11.54 -20.38
C ALA A 86 -0.62 10.82 -21.23
N LYS A 87 0.32 11.60 -21.77
CA LYS A 87 1.45 11.09 -22.57
C LYS A 87 2.62 10.61 -21.69
N SER A 88 2.73 11.17 -20.49
CA SER A 88 3.74 10.83 -19.49
C SER A 88 3.22 11.10 -18.09
N GLY A 89 3.76 10.39 -17.13
CA GLY A 89 3.55 10.64 -15.69
C GLY A 89 4.68 11.47 -15.10
N LEU A 90 5.02 11.14 -13.85
CA LEU A 90 6.19 11.74 -13.18
C LEU A 90 7.49 11.34 -13.89
N GLU A 91 8.47 12.22 -13.92
CA GLU A 91 9.81 11.94 -14.45
C GLU A 91 10.54 10.90 -13.59
N ALA A 92 10.39 10.99 -12.27
CA ALA A 92 10.98 10.07 -11.32
C ALA A 92 10.14 9.97 -10.04
N GLN A 93 10.16 8.80 -9.44
CA GLN A 93 9.57 8.52 -8.13
C GLN A 93 10.42 7.49 -7.39
N ASP A 94 10.98 7.90 -6.26
CA ASP A 94 11.73 7.03 -5.35
C ASP A 94 11.03 6.93 -4.00
N LEU A 95 10.85 5.72 -3.51
CA LEU A 95 10.19 5.40 -2.25
C LEU A 95 11.22 4.80 -1.28
N SER A 96 11.36 5.41 -0.11
CA SER A 96 12.27 4.96 0.94
C SER A 96 11.59 4.94 2.32
N ASP A 97 12.26 4.38 3.32
CA ASP A 97 11.78 4.24 4.71
C ASP A 97 10.34 3.66 4.80
N ILE A 98 10.06 2.64 3.96
CA ILE A 98 8.73 2.02 3.87
C ILE A 98 8.49 1.15 5.11
N LYS A 99 7.49 1.54 5.91
CA LYS A 99 7.01 0.82 7.09
C LYS A 99 5.60 0.34 6.86
N ILE A 100 5.38 -0.98 6.97
CA ILE A 100 4.08 -1.62 6.78
C ILE A 100 3.59 -2.15 8.13
N ARG A 101 2.38 -1.77 8.50
CA ARG A 101 1.69 -2.25 9.71
C ARG A 101 0.38 -2.89 9.28
N ILE A 102 0.18 -4.15 9.66
CA ILE A 102 -0.95 -4.97 9.23
C ILE A 102 -1.89 -5.21 10.41
N TYR A 103 -3.16 -4.97 10.21
CA TYR A 103 -4.25 -5.10 11.17
C TYR A 103 -5.36 -5.94 10.53
N GLY A 104 -5.22 -7.27 10.54
CA GLY A 104 -6.12 -8.18 9.85
C GLY A 104 -6.17 -7.90 8.34
N ASN A 105 -7.32 -7.48 7.84
CA ASN A 105 -7.54 -7.15 6.42
C ASN A 105 -7.21 -5.68 6.07
N THR A 106 -6.62 -4.93 6.99
CA THR A 106 -6.22 -3.54 6.76
C THR A 106 -4.71 -3.40 6.96
N ALA A 107 -4.07 -2.60 6.12
CA ALA A 107 -2.68 -2.24 6.31
C ALA A 107 -2.49 -0.72 6.18
N VAL A 108 -1.68 -0.16 7.09
CA VAL A 108 -1.23 1.23 7.03
C VAL A 108 0.24 1.24 6.66
N VAL A 109 0.55 1.92 5.57
CA VAL A 109 1.91 2.02 5.04
C VAL A 109 2.35 3.47 5.04
N THR A 110 3.53 3.72 5.57
CA THR A 110 4.15 5.05 5.59
C THR A 110 5.54 4.98 4.98
N GLY A 111 6.03 6.11 4.46
CA GLY A 111 7.38 6.19 3.92
C GLY A 111 7.76 7.61 3.52
N ILE A 112 8.90 7.73 2.88
CA ILE A 112 9.40 8.96 2.25
C ILE A 112 9.29 8.79 0.75
N LEU A 113 8.82 9.83 0.07
CA LEU A 113 8.76 9.92 -1.38
C LEU A 113 9.65 11.07 -1.84
N ASN A 114 10.59 10.77 -2.73
CA ASN A 114 11.23 11.75 -3.57
C ASN A 114 10.62 11.64 -4.97
N SER A 115 10.10 12.75 -5.49
CA SER A 115 9.50 12.76 -6.82
C SER A 115 9.90 13.97 -7.62
N LYS A 116 9.95 13.82 -8.96
CA LYS A 116 10.28 14.87 -9.92
C LYS A 116 9.26 14.86 -11.05
N GLY A 117 9.01 16.06 -11.61
CA GLY A 117 8.08 16.25 -12.73
C GLY A 117 6.68 16.66 -12.30
N GLN A 118 5.71 16.48 -13.18
CA GLN A 118 4.32 16.87 -12.97
C GLN A 118 3.39 15.66 -13.08
N SER A 119 2.47 15.54 -12.14
CA SER A 119 1.45 14.50 -12.17
C SER A 119 0.42 14.77 -13.28
N PRO A 120 -0.13 13.74 -13.94
CA PRO A 120 -1.29 13.90 -14.83
C PRO A 120 -2.50 14.58 -14.18
N LEU A 121 -2.61 14.56 -12.86
CA LEU A 121 -3.63 15.28 -12.08
C LEU A 121 -3.36 16.78 -11.93
N GLY A 122 -2.34 17.33 -12.60
CA GLY A 122 -2.07 18.77 -12.68
C GLY A 122 -1.35 19.39 -11.48
N TYR A 123 -0.93 18.59 -10.49
CA TYR A 123 -0.09 19.11 -9.39
C TYR A 123 1.39 18.79 -9.62
N GLY A 124 2.27 19.73 -9.27
CA GLY A 124 3.71 19.52 -9.32
C GLY A 124 4.19 18.49 -8.29
N ALA A 125 5.23 17.76 -8.62
CA ALA A 125 5.88 16.88 -7.66
C ALA A 125 6.60 17.72 -6.59
N VAL A 126 6.36 17.41 -5.33
CA VAL A 126 7.14 17.95 -4.22
C VAL A 126 8.41 17.12 -4.12
N GLN A 127 9.57 17.78 -4.08
CA GLN A 127 10.87 17.10 -4.07
C GLN A 127 10.95 16.02 -2.99
N GLN A 128 10.44 16.32 -1.78
CA GLN A 128 10.40 15.34 -0.70
C GLN A 128 9.10 15.45 0.09
N SER A 129 8.46 14.31 0.34
CA SER A 129 7.24 14.26 1.16
C SER A 129 7.20 12.97 1.99
N ARG A 130 6.52 13.05 3.14
CA ARG A 130 6.03 11.84 3.81
C ARG A 130 4.74 11.42 3.16
N TRP A 131 4.59 10.11 2.96
CA TRP A 131 3.36 9.57 2.41
C TRP A 131 2.75 8.53 3.33
N THR A 132 1.43 8.44 3.24
CA THR A 132 0.64 7.39 3.89
C THR A 132 -0.27 6.75 2.86
N ARG A 133 -0.29 5.42 2.81
CA ARG A 133 -1.29 4.65 2.09
C ARG A 133 -2.01 3.73 3.06
N VAL A 134 -3.32 3.61 2.89
CA VAL A 134 -4.13 2.60 3.56
C VAL A 134 -4.59 1.59 2.53
N PHE A 135 -4.38 0.33 2.82
CA PHE A 135 -4.82 -0.79 2.00
C PHE A 135 -5.87 -1.60 2.75
N VAL A 136 -6.85 -2.11 2.03
CA VAL A 136 -7.81 -3.11 2.53
C VAL A 136 -7.77 -4.35 1.65
N LYS A 137 -7.96 -5.52 2.26
CA LYS A 137 -8.04 -6.80 1.55
C LYS A 137 -9.49 -7.12 1.29
N ARG A 138 -9.91 -7.08 0.02
CA ARG A 138 -11.26 -7.38 -0.45
C ARG A 138 -11.19 -8.50 -1.49
N GLY A 139 -12.00 -9.56 -1.33
CA GLY A 139 -11.97 -10.70 -2.25
C GLY A 139 -10.59 -11.34 -2.42
N GLY A 140 -9.76 -11.36 -1.36
CA GLY A 140 -8.40 -11.91 -1.39
C GLY A 140 -7.32 -10.95 -1.93
N ASN A 141 -7.68 -9.79 -2.48
CA ASN A 141 -6.77 -8.82 -3.10
C ASN A 141 -6.59 -7.57 -2.24
N TRP A 142 -5.36 -7.07 -2.13
CA TRP A 142 -5.08 -5.78 -1.50
C TRP A 142 -5.37 -4.64 -2.46
N GLN A 143 -6.21 -3.69 -2.02
CA GLN A 143 -6.56 -2.47 -2.76
C GLN A 143 -6.26 -1.24 -1.90
N CYS A 144 -5.70 -0.21 -2.53
CA CYS A 144 -5.43 1.08 -1.89
C CYS A 144 -6.75 1.86 -1.77
N VAL A 145 -7.10 2.28 -0.55
CA VAL A 145 -8.30 3.12 -0.28
C VAL A 145 -7.93 4.58 0.01
N LEU A 146 -6.70 4.83 0.45
CA LEU A 146 -6.21 6.18 0.73
C LEU A 146 -4.75 6.32 0.29
N TYR A 147 -4.42 7.44 -0.33
CA TYR A 147 -3.05 7.87 -0.53
C TYR A 147 -2.91 9.36 -0.27
N GLN A 148 -2.17 9.71 0.76
CA GLN A 148 -1.91 11.09 1.16
C GLN A 148 -0.41 11.39 1.18
N ASN A 149 -0.05 12.63 0.81
CA ASN A 149 1.30 13.17 0.91
C ASN A 149 1.32 14.46 1.73
N THR A 150 2.36 14.59 2.54
CA THR A 150 2.66 15.81 3.30
C THR A 150 4.08 16.24 2.97
N PRO A 151 4.32 17.49 2.52
CA PRO A 151 5.67 17.98 2.24
C PRO A 151 6.55 17.92 3.48
N ILE A 152 7.82 17.55 3.30
CA ILE A 152 8.84 17.70 4.33
C ILE A 152 9.43 19.11 4.14
N LYS A 153 9.20 19.97 5.13
CA LYS A 153 9.87 21.29 5.16
C LYS A 153 11.33 21.07 5.51
N GLN A 154 12.20 21.62 4.71
CA GLN A 154 13.62 21.75 5.01
C GLN A 154 13.82 22.94 5.92
#